data_e01d0551a5714d89833fe3d3603e7a7e
#
_entry.id   e01d0551a5714d89833fe3d3603e7a7e
#
_cell.length_a   1.000
_cell.length_b   1.000
_cell.length_c   1.000
_cell.angle_alpha   90.00
_cell.angle_beta   90.00
_cell.angle_gamma   90.00
#
_symmetry.space_group_name_H-M   'P 1'
#
loop_
_entity.id
_entity.type
_entity.pdbx_description
1 polymer ?
#
loop_
_entity_poly.entity_id
_entity_poly.type
_entity_poly.pdbx_seq_one_letter_code
_entity_poly.pdbx_strand_id
1 'polypeptide(L)'
;MIKATIARGEVSQTKTELIERGRSVLTRIRSLAEHSSWNWENKVLLLEAMEMHTMGNLDAAGPLYFSSIRSAREHKFIHEEAIASELAGEYLYERGNHSDAYALFMHSIKCFKEWGADAVAKRVERSVQTKFGANLSHLQAIDVNDTMKRILSLDQQQQKKRSSLDLCS
;
A
#
# COMPACT_ATOMS: atom_id res chain seq x y z
N MET A 1 -16.71 21.05 -27.69
CA MET A 1 -17.05 21.11 -26.26
C MET A 1 -17.89 19.91 -25.76
N ILE A 2 -18.94 19.49 -26.42
CA ILE A 2 -19.86 18.40 -26.00
C ILE A 2 -19.15 17.05 -25.81
N LYS A 3 -18.25 16.64 -26.74
CA LYS A 3 -17.52 15.36 -26.66
C LYS A 3 -16.60 15.25 -25.42
N ALA A 4 -15.99 16.36 -24.99
CA ALA A 4 -15.13 16.36 -23.80
C ALA A 4 -15.93 16.23 -22.49
N THR A 5 -17.16 16.70 -22.47
CA THR A 5 -18.07 16.62 -21.32
C THR A 5 -18.63 15.20 -21.17
N ILE A 6 -18.97 14.54 -22.29
CA ILE A 6 -19.43 13.13 -22.31
C ILE A 6 -18.30 12.22 -21.84
N ALA A 7 -17.08 12.37 -22.37
CA ALA A 7 -15.92 11.56 -21.96
C ALA A 7 -15.59 11.72 -20.46
N ARG A 8 -15.71 12.93 -19.88
CA ARG A 8 -15.54 13.14 -18.44
C ARG A 8 -16.65 12.49 -17.62
N GLY A 9 -17.90 12.50 -18.11
CA GLY A 9 -19.02 11.83 -17.46
C GLY A 9 -18.84 10.31 -17.42
N GLU A 10 -18.46 9.69 -18.54
CA GLU A 10 -18.20 8.25 -18.63
C GLU A 10 -17.04 7.80 -17.73
N VAL A 11 -15.93 8.56 -17.71
CA VAL A 11 -14.80 8.28 -16.81
C VAL A 11 -15.19 8.40 -15.33
N SER A 12 -16.03 9.38 -14.98
CA SER A 12 -16.52 9.55 -13.61
C SER A 12 -17.44 8.41 -13.19
N GLN A 13 -18.33 7.96 -14.07
CA GLN A 13 -19.24 6.83 -13.81
C GLN A 13 -18.45 5.53 -13.64
N THR A 14 -17.48 5.24 -14.49
CA THR A 14 -16.61 4.07 -14.39
C THR A 14 -15.81 4.07 -13.07
N LYS A 15 -15.30 5.22 -12.65
CA LYS A 15 -14.59 5.36 -11.36
C LYS A 15 -15.51 5.03 -10.19
N THR A 16 -16.74 5.54 -10.17
CA THR A 16 -17.73 5.28 -9.13
C THR A 16 -18.08 3.80 -9.05
N GLU A 17 -18.34 3.16 -10.20
CA GLU A 17 -18.63 1.72 -10.27
C GLU A 17 -17.46 0.86 -9.74
N LEU A 18 -16.21 1.24 -10.04
CA LEU A 18 -15.04 0.53 -9.52
C LEU A 18 -14.89 0.67 -8.00
N ILE A 19 -15.17 1.85 -7.46
CA ILE A 19 -15.16 2.09 -6.01
C ILE A 19 -16.24 1.25 -5.33
N GLU A 20 -17.47 1.20 -5.86
CA GLU A 20 -18.56 0.41 -5.32
C GLU A 20 -18.26 -1.09 -5.34
N ARG A 21 -17.67 -1.59 -6.42
CA ARG A 21 -17.19 -2.98 -6.50
C ARG A 21 -16.12 -3.26 -5.45
N GLY A 22 -15.16 -2.35 -5.28
CA GLY A 22 -14.13 -2.45 -4.24
C GLY A 22 -14.73 -2.53 -2.84
N ARG A 23 -15.71 -1.70 -2.53
CA ARG A 23 -16.44 -1.72 -1.24
C ARG A 23 -17.21 -3.02 -1.01
N SER A 24 -17.85 -3.55 -2.05
CA SER A 24 -18.54 -4.84 -1.96
C SER A 24 -17.55 -5.97 -1.64
N VAL A 25 -16.39 -6.00 -2.28
CA VAL A 25 -15.33 -6.97 -1.97
C VAL A 25 -14.82 -6.79 -0.55
N LEU A 26 -14.56 -5.55 -0.12
CA LEU A 26 -14.09 -5.25 1.23
C LEU A 26 -15.09 -5.72 2.31
N THR A 27 -16.39 -5.50 2.11
CA THR A 27 -17.44 -5.97 3.03
C THR A 27 -17.39 -7.49 3.18
N ARG A 28 -17.26 -8.22 2.07
CA ARG A 28 -17.16 -9.69 2.10
C ARG A 28 -15.90 -10.17 2.81
N ILE A 29 -14.76 -9.53 2.57
CA ILE A 29 -13.48 -9.90 3.20
C ILE A 29 -13.52 -9.58 4.71
N ARG A 30 -14.14 -8.48 5.13
CA ARG A 30 -14.35 -8.17 6.56
C ARG A 30 -15.15 -9.27 7.26
N SER A 31 -16.24 -9.75 6.65
CA SER A 31 -17.01 -10.86 7.19
C SER A 31 -16.17 -12.15 7.33
N LEU A 32 -15.28 -12.43 6.41
CA LEU A 32 -14.35 -13.55 6.53
C LEU A 32 -13.31 -13.33 7.65
N ALA A 33 -12.85 -12.10 7.84
CA ALA A 33 -11.90 -11.74 8.88
C ALA A 33 -12.47 -11.91 10.31
N GLU A 34 -13.77 -11.76 10.50
CA GLU A 34 -14.44 -12.05 11.77
C GLU A 34 -14.25 -13.50 12.22
N HIS A 35 -14.15 -14.42 11.28
CA HIS A 35 -13.98 -15.85 11.54
C HIS A 35 -12.51 -16.30 11.54
N SER A 36 -11.64 -15.55 10.90
CA SER A 36 -10.21 -15.88 10.78
C SER A 36 -9.37 -14.64 10.50
N SER A 37 -9.15 -13.82 11.54
CA SER A 37 -8.35 -12.59 11.44
C SER A 37 -6.94 -12.89 10.91
N TRP A 38 -6.34 -13.99 11.34
CA TRP A 38 -5.02 -14.44 10.88
C TRP A 38 -4.86 -14.43 9.36
N ASN A 39 -5.86 -14.91 8.63
CA ASN A 39 -5.78 -15.06 7.17
C ASN A 39 -6.22 -13.81 6.40
N TRP A 40 -6.98 -12.91 7.02
CA TRP A 40 -7.69 -11.87 6.29
C TRP A 40 -7.36 -10.44 6.72
N GLU A 41 -6.81 -10.23 7.93
CA GLU A 41 -6.54 -8.91 8.47
C GLU A 41 -5.68 -8.04 7.55
N ASN A 42 -4.56 -8.57 7.07
CA ASN A 42 -3.66 -7.85 6.16
C ASN A 42 -4.36 -7.44 4.86
N LYS A 43 -5.27 -8.27 4.35
CA LYS A 43 -6.05 -7.98 3.13
C LYS A 43 -7.12 -6.91 3.38
N VAL A 44 -7.80 -6.96 4.53
CA VAL A 44 -8.75 -5.91 4.95
C VAL A 44 -8.01 -4.57 5.02
N LEU A 45 -6.92 -4.51 5.76
CA LEU A 45 -6.10 -3.30 5.91
C LEU A 45 -5.62 -2.74 4.57
N LEU A 46 -5.19 -3.62 3.65
CA LEU A 46 -4.74 -3.20 2.33
C LEU A 46 -5.87 -2.59 1.50
N LEU A 47 -7.04 -3.21 1.49
CA LEU A 47 -8.19 -2.71 0.73
C LEU A 47 -8.73 -1.40 1.32
N GLU A 48 -8.73 -1.27 2.65
CA GLU A 48 -9.07 -0.01 3.32
C GLU A 48 -8.09 1.11 2.97
N ALA A 49 -6.78 0.79 2.96
CA ALA A 49 -5.75 1.74 2.53
C ALA A 49 -5.99 2.22 1.09
N MET A 50 -6.26 1.30 0.18
CA MET A 50 -6.56 1.60 -1.22
C MET A 50 -7.83 2.44 -1.37
N GLU A 51 -8.87 2.18 -0.59
CA GLU A 51 -10.10 2.97 -0.59
C GLU A 51 -9.80 4.40 -0.12
N MET A 52 -9.13 4.57 1.02
CA MET A 52 -8.75 5.88 1.55
C MET A 52 -7.87 6.66 0.55
N HIS A 53 -6.89 5.99 -0.05
CA HIS A 53 -6.02 6.57 -1.06
C HIS A 53 -6.81 7.06 -2.30
N THR A 54 -7.70 6.22 -2.82
CA THR A 54 -8.54 6.55 -3.98
C THR A 54 -9.49 7.72 -3.71
N MET A 55 -9.95 7.86 -2.47
CA MET A 55 -10.79 8.97 -2.02
C MET A 55 -10.00 10.25 -1.74
N GLY A 56 -8.67 10.22 -1.80
CA GLY A 56 -7.80 11.35 -1.48
C GLY A 56 -7.58 11.57 0.02
N ASN A 57 -8.04 10.67 0.88
CA ASN A 57 -7.77 10.70 2.31
C ASN A 57 -6.38 10.10 2.60
N LEU A 58 -5.36 10.84 2.19
CA LEU A 58 -3.98 10.37 2.22
C LEU A 58 -3.45 10.14 3.64
N ASP A 59 -3.91 10.93 4.61
CA ASP A 59 -3.45 10.80 6.00
C ASP A 59 -4.01 9.55 6.70
N ALA A 60 -5.15 9.06 6.26
CA ALA A 60 -5.71 7.79 6.73
C ALA A 60 -5.11 6.58 5.96
N ALA A 61 -4.76 6.74 4.69
CA ALA A 61 -4.26 5.65 3.86
C ALA A 61 -2.88 5.12 4.33
N GLY A 62 -1.94 6.01 4.66
CA GLY A 62 -0.57 5.64 5.04
C GLY A 62 -0.50 4.62 6.17
N PRO A 63 -1.06 4.90 7.36
CA PRO A 63 -1.09 3.96 8.47
C PRO A 63 -1.68 2.59 8.12
N LEU A 64 -2.73 2.55 7.28
CA LEU A 64 -3.36 1.30 6.86
C LEU A 64 -2.43 0.47 5.95
N TYR A 65 -1.72 1.11 5.00
CA TYR A 65 -0.71 0.43 4.19
C TYR A 65 0.39 -0.20 5.06
N PHE A 66 0.93 0.55 6.02
CA PHE A 66 2.01 0.05 6.88
C PHE A 66 1.54 -1.06 7.82
N SER A 67 0.31 -0.96 8.33
CA SER A 67 -0.31 -2.03 9.12
C SER A 67 -0.53 -3.30 8.33
N SER A 68 -0.95 -3.18 7.06
CA SER A 68 -1.08 -4.33 6.15
C SER A 68 0.26 -5.04 5.93
N ILE A 69 1.33 -4.28 5.65
CA ILE A 69 2.69 -4.83 5.48
C ILE A 69 3.12 -5.56 6.76
N ARG A 70 2.90 -4.96 7.93
CA ARG A 70 3.26 -5.56 9.21
C ARG A 70 2.49 -6.85 9.47
N SER A 71 1.17 -6.85 9.32
CA SER A 71 0.33 -8.03 9.52
C SER A 71 0.74 -9.15 8.55
N ALA A 72 0.98 -8.86 7.27
CA ALA A 72 1.46 -9.85 6.30
C ALA A 72 2.82 -10.44 6.70
N ARG A 73 3.77 -9.62 7.18
CA ARG A 73 5.10 -10.05 7.64
C ARG A 73 5.00 -10.93 8.88
N GLU A 74 4.23 -10.55 9.89
CA GLU A 74 4.04 -11.30 11.13
C GLU A 74 3.46 -12.69 10.87
N HIS A 75 2.54 -12.78 9.91
CA HIS A 75 1.90 -14.04 9.51
C HIS A 75 2.65 -14.79 8.39
N LYS A 76 3.81 -14.27 7.93
CA LYS A 76 4.66 -14.87 6.90
C LYS A 76 4.00 -15.01 5.52
N PHE A 77 3.07 -14.13 5.19
CA PHE A 77 2.44 -14.03 3.88
C PHE A 77 3.30 -13.18 2.93
N ILE A 78 4.43 -13.74 2.50
CA ILE A 78 5.47 -13.03 1.76
C ILE A 78 4.96 -12.36 0.46
N HIS A 79 4.04 -13.01 -0.26
CA HIS A 79 3.47 -12.45 -1.49
C HIS A 79 2.54 -11.27 -1.21
N GLU A 80 1.81 -11.29 -0.09
CA GLU A 80 0.94 -10.19 0.33
C GLU A 80 1.73 -9.03 0.91
N GLU A 81 2.82 -9.32 1.64
CA GLU A 81 3.80 -8.34 2.07
C GLU A 81 4.42 -7.62 0.86
N ALA A 82 4.74 -8.35 -0.21
CA ALA A 82 5.25 -7.79 -1.45
C ALA A 82 4.24 -6.82 -2.11
N ILE A 83 2.98 -7.25 -2.25
CA ILE A 83 1.92 -6.43 -2.85
C ILE A 83 1.67 -5.17 -2.03
N ALA A 84 1.53 -5.31 -0.71
CA ALA A 84 1.28 -4.17 0.17
C ALA A 84 2.44 -3.17 0.15
N SER A 85 3.69 -3.66 0.09
CA SER A 85 4.88 -2.81 -0.02
C SER A 85 4.95 -2.07 -1.36
N GLU A 86 4.57 -2.70 -2.47
CA GLU A 86 4.49 -2.04 -3.77
C GLU A 86 3.48 -0.88 -3.74
N LEU A 87 2.27 -1.14 -3.25
CA LEU A 87 1.21 -0.13 -3.19
C LEU A 87 1.51 1.00 -2.21
N ALA A 88 2.14 0.69 -1.07
CA ALA A 88 2.65 1.70 -0.15
C ALA A 88 3.77 2.55 -0.77
N GLY A 89 4.61 1.94 -1.61
CA GLY A 89 5.63 2.64 -2.39
C GLY A 89 5.02 3.64 -3.38
N GLU A 90 3.97 3.24 -4.10
CA GLU A 90 3.21 4.16 -4.97
C GLU A 90 2.63 5.34 -4.18
N TYR A 91 1.97 5.06 -3.06
CA TYR A 91 1.41 6.07 -2.17
C TYR A 91 2.47 7.08 -1.69
N LEU A 92 3.64 6.62 -1.24
CA LEU A 92 4.71 7.51 -0.78
C LEU A 92 5.35 8.28 -1.94
N TYR A 93 5.47 7.66 -3.12
CA TYR A 93 5.97 8.33 -4.32
C TYR A 93 5.08 9.51 -4.72
N GLU A 94 3.77 9.32 -4.72
CA GLU A 94 2.79 10.38 -5.01
C GLU A 94 2.83 11.51 -3.97
N ARG A 95 3.18 11.21 -2.73
CA ARG A 95 3.40 12.21 -1.66
C ARG A 95 4.77 12.92 -1.72
N GLY A 96 5.61 12.59 -2.68
CA GLY A 96 6.95 13.17 -2.83
C GLY A 96 8.00 12.59 -1.86
N ASN A 97 7.66 11.56 -1.07
CA ASN A 97 8.63 10.89 -0.20
C ASN A 97 9.36 9.79 -0.99
N HIS A 98 10.25 10.23 -1.88
CA HIS A 98 10.94 9.36 -2.83
C HIS A 98 11.90 8.36 -2.18
N SER A 99 12.52 8.73 -1.05
CA SER A 99 13.45 7.86 -0.32
C SER A 99 12.72 6.63 0.26
N ASP A 100 11.65 6.85 1.00
CA ASP A 100 10.89 5.77 1.61
C ASP A 100 10.12 4.95 0.56
N ALA A 101 9.61 5.62 -0.49
CA ALA A 101 8.99 4.96 -1.63
C ALA A 101 9.96 3.98 -2.31
N TYR A 102 11.20 4.41 -2.57
CA TYR A 102 12.22 3.54 -3.15
C TYR A 102 12.50 2.32 -2.27
N ALA A 103 12.65 2.51 -0.96
CA ALA A 103 12.90 1.41 -0.02
C ALA A 103 11.75 0.38 -0.04
N LEU A 104 10.48 0.84 -0.09
CA LEU A 104 9.30 -0.03 -0.18
C LEU A 104 9.25 -0.81 -1.50
N PHE A 105 9.57 -0.18 -2.63
CA PHE A 105 9.65 -0.89 -3.91
C PHE A 105 10.76 -1.95 -3.90
N MET A 106 11.95 -1.62 -3.39
CA MET A 106 13.06 -2.58 -3.30
C MET A 106 12.72 -3.75 -2.38
N HIS A 107 12.00 -3.48 -1.27
CA HIS A 107 11.50 -4.53 -0.39
C HIS A 107 10.48 -5.42 -1.09
N SER A 108 9.53 -4.84 -1.82
CA SER A 108 8.55 -5.57 -2.64
C SER A 108 9.23 -6.49 -3.66
N ILE A 109 10.22 -5.97 -4.40
CA ILE A 109 11.00 -6.76 -5.36
C ILE A 109 11.68 -7.96 -4.68
N LYS A 110 12.30 -7.74 -3.52
CA LYS A 110 12.92 -8.80 -2.74
C LYS A 110 11.90 -9.88 -2.37
N CYS A 111 10.76 -9.51 -1.81
CA CYS A 111 9.70 -10.45 -1.42
C CYS A 111 9.13 -11.22 -2.61
N PHE A 112 8.91 -10.58 -3.77
CA PHE A 112 8.47 -11.29 -4.98
C PHE A 112 9.50 -12.29 -5.49
N LYS A 113 10.79 -11.97 -5.43
CA LYS A 113 11.86 -12.91 -5.79
C LYS A 113 11.93 -14.10 -4.83
N GLU A 114 11.85 -13.85 -3.53
CA GLU A 114 11.82 -14.89 -2.51
C GLU A 114 10.61 -15.83 -2.66
N TRP A 115 9.49 -15.29 -3.11
CA TRP A 115 8.28 -16.08 -3.41
C TRP A 115 8.34 -16.82 -4.75
N GLY A 116 9.35 -16.53 -5.60
CA GLY A 116 9.49 -17.15 -6.93
C GLY A 116 8.71 -16.45 -8.04
N ALA A 117 8.20 -15.24 -7.81
CA ALA A 117 7.45 -14.46 -8.77
C ALA A 117 8.35 -13.51 -9.59
N ASP A 118 9.37 -14.04 -10.25
CA ASP A 118 10.39 -13.24 -10.97
C ASP A 118 9.81 -12.31 -12.04
N ALA A 119 8.74 -12.72 -12.72
CA ALA A 119 8.09 -11.89 -13.73
C ALA A 119 7.46 -10.63 -13.10
N VAL A 120 6.86 -10.76 -11.90
CA VAL A 120 6.30 -9.64 -11.16
C VAL A 120 7.43 -8.76 -10.62
N ALA A 121 8.46 -9.34 -10.03
CA ALA A 121 9.64 -8.60 -9.57
C ALA A 121 10.25 -7.74 -10.69
N LYS A 122 10.45 -8.31 -11.90
CA LYS A 122 10.93 -7.56 -13.08
C LYS A 122 9.99 -6.44 -13.52
N ARG A 123 8.68 -6.61 -13.34
CA ARG A 123 7.70 -5.54 -13.62
C ARG A 123 7.90 -4.37 -12.67
N VAL A 124 8.03 -4.64 -11.36
CA VAL A 124 8.29 -3.61 -10.34
C VAL A 124 9.63 -2.94 -10.57
N GLU A 125 10.70 -3.69 -10.89
CA GLU A 125 12.02 -3.13 -11.25
C GLU A 125 11.92 -2.12 -12.41
N ARG A 126 11.16 -2.43 -13.46
CA ARG A 126 10.94 -1.48 -14.57
C ARG A 126 10.17 -0.23 -14.12
N SER A 127 9.19 -0.37 -13.23
CA SER A 127 8.47 0.77 -12.64
C SER A 127 9.42 1.66 -11.86
N VAL A 128 10.30 1.09 -11.02
CA VAL A 128 11.33 1.80 -10.28
C VAL A 128 12.28 2.56 -11.21
N GLN A 129 12.76 1.91 -12.27
CA GLN A 129 13.62 2.55 -13.26
C GLN A 129 12.93 3.74 -13.93
N THR A 130 11.65 3.61 -14.27
CA THR A 130 10.88 4.70 -14.88
C THR A 130 10.68 5.87 -13.93
N LYS A 131 10.36 5.60 -12.66
CA LYS A 131 10.05 6.63 -11.65
C LYS A 131 11.29 7.36 -11.14
N PHE A 132 12.38 6.63 -10.93
CA PHE A 132 13.54 7.13 -10.22
C PHE A 132 14.79 7.27 -11.11
N GLY A 133 14.76 6.89 -12.39
CA GLY A 133 15.90 6.73 -13.26
C GLY A 133 17.00 7.80 -13.14
N ALA A 134 16.62 9.09 -13.12
CA ALA A 134 17.57 10.20 -12.97
C ALA A 134 18.21 10.30 -11.56
N ASN A 135 17.55 9.79 -10.53
CA ASN A 135 17.97 9.88 -9.13
C ASN A 135 18.39 8.52 -8.54
N LEU A 136 18.42 7.48 -9.36
CA LEU A 136 18.59 6.10 -8.90
C LEU A 136 19.91 5.89 -8.16
N SER A 137 21.01 6.49 -8.64
CA SER A 137 22.34 6.37 -8.02
C SER A 137 22.38 6.90 -6.59
N HIS A 138 21.64 7.96 -6.31
CA HIS A 138 21.55 8.53 -4.97
C HIS A 138 20.70 7.66 -4.02
N LEU A 139 19.62 7.09 -4.55
CA LEU A 139 18.70 6.24 -3.79
C LEU A 139 19.29 4.84 -3.50
N GLN A 140 20.20 4.34 -4.34
CA GLN A 140 20.87 3.05 -4.12
C GLN A 140 21.74 3.01 -2.86
N ALA A 141 22.10 4.15 -2.29
CA ALA A 141 22.83 4.24 -1.02
C ALA A 141 21.92 4.02 0.22
N ILE A 142 20.60 3.94 0.05
CA ILE A 142 19.65 3.78 1.15
C ILE A 142 19.70 2.34 1.68
N ASP A 143 19.84 2.21 2.99
CA ASP A 143 19.61 0.92 3.66
C ASP A 143 18.11 0.63 3.70
N VAL A 144 17.70 -0.27 2.81
CA VAL A 144 16.30 -0.68 2.66
C VAL A 144 15.76 -1.32 3.95
N ASN A 145 16.56 -2.16 4.61
CA ASN A 145 16.12 -2.88 5.80
C ASN A 145 15.92 -1.92 6.98
N ASP A 146 16.82 -0.97 7.16
CA ASP A 146 16.72 0.01 8.24
C ASP A 146 15.58 1.00 7.99
N THR A 147 15.39 1.44 6.75
CA THR A 147 14.26 2.26 6.34
C THR A 147 12.93 1.55 6.57
N MET A 148 12.82 0.26 6.24
CA MET A 148 11.63 -0.54 6.49
C MET A 148 11.31 -0.66 7.98
N LYS A 149 12.31 -0.92 8.83
CA LYS A 149 12.14 -0.95 10.29
C LYS A 149 11.60 0.39 10.81
N ARG A 150 12.18 1.50 10.35
CA ARG A 150 11.76 2.85 10.73
C ARG A 150 10.30 3.12 10.34
N ILE A 151 9.92 2.87 9.10
CA ILE A 151 8.56 3.07 8.60
C ILE A 151 7.54 2.31 9.45
N LEU A 152 7.78 1.02 9.68
CA LEU A 152 6.86 0.17 10.42
C LEU A 152 6.82 0.47 11.93
N SER A 153 7.91 0.98 12.52
CA SER A 153 7.94 1.37 13.93
C SER A 153 7.20 2.69 14.18
N LEU A 154 7.29 3.66 13.29
CA LEU A 154 6.56 4.93 13.39
C LEU A 154 5.05 4.72 13.39
N ASP A 155 4.56 3.81 12.57
CA ASP A 155 3.15 3.45 12.52
C ASP A 155 2.65 2.87 13.86
N GLN A 156 3.42 1.97 14.49
CA GLN A 156 3.08 1.41 15.80
C GLN A 156 2.96 2.49 16.90
N GLN A 157 3.83 3.47 16.88
CA GLN A 157 3.79 4.58 17.84
C GLN A 157 2.55 5.46 17.65
N GLN A 158 2.16 5.71 16.39
CA GLN A 158 0.95 6.48 16.09
C GLN A 158 -0.32 5.74 16.50
N GLN A 159 -0.40 4.43 16.28
CA GLN A 159 -1.53 3.61 16.70
C GLN A 159 -1.68 3.57 18.23
N LYS A 160 -0.58 3.39 18.96
CA LYS A 160 -0.59 3.43 20.42
C LYS A 160 -1.08 4.77 20.97
N LYS A 161 -0.68 5.90 20.34
CA LYS A 161 -1.15 7.23 20.73
C LYS A 161 -2.65 7.42 20.48
N ARG A 162 -3.18 6.92 19.35
CA ARG A 162 -4.63 6.98 19.07
C ARG A 162 -5.43 6.16 20.07
N SER A 163 -5.05 4.91 20.31
CA SER A 163 -5.73 4.03 21.28
C SER A 163 -5.70 4.59 22.70
N SER A 164 -4.65 5.32 23.10
CA SER A 164 -4.60 5.94 24.43
C SER A 164 -5.48 7.19 24.56
N LEU A 165 -5.75 7.89 23.47
CA LEU A 165 -6.65 9.05 23.44
C LEU A 165 -8.12 8.62 23.48
N ASP A 166 -8.47 7.52 22.79
CA ASP A 166 -9.83 6.98 22.76
C ASP A 166 -10.25 6.36 24.12
N LEU A 167 -9.30 5.95 24.96
CA LEU A 167 -9.56 5.45 26.32
C LEU A 167 -9.77 6.55 27.36
N CYS A 168 -9.47 7.81 27.01
CA CYS A 168 -9.60 8.98 27.89
C CYS A 168 -10.84 9.83 27.57
N SER A 169 -11.66 9.41 26.61
CA SER A 169 -12.90 10.09 26.19
C SER A 169 -14.11 9.31 26.64
#